data_17dfd55da224d527d31d624e5e48c676
#
_entry.id   17dfd55da224d527d31d624e5e48c676
#
_cell.length_a   1.000
_cell.length_b   1.000
_cell.length_c   1.000
_cell.angle_alpha   90.00
_cell.angle_beta   90.00
_cell.angle_gamma   90.00
#
_symmetry.space_group_name_H-M   'P 1'
#
loop_
_entity.id
_entity.type
_entity.pdbx_description
1 polymer ?
#
loop_
_entity_poly.entity_id
_entity_poly.type
_entity_poly.pdbx_seq_one_letter_code
_entity_poly.pdbx_strand_id
1 'polypeptide(L)'
;HFAQLMPMVMPLLAAGCLPPAPGAEGALSHRAFRPLCAAALVAWCVLLWLNGSAGAFYAIVLALAATALMAGWHRSWRMLATMAVAALAAMVLVQILNAWVPVLSGVQKTTAVEDAGRLEIWRLSISTLAQQPWLGLGPGQYPLQVAVRPAHPHNAVLAFAADYGLPATVLLVALLWRWFSPLRLARRLRAMAPADARWPVALTAAAYGAFAHAQVSGVTVMPMAQLLLAVTLGLLLAAVNAQHAAPCRRLRRPEMIMAGLLGMVLIGAVAQSWRQSCPAAGPETQPCHQAPSFWSAQAIAKRP
;
A
#
# COMPACT_ATOMS: atom_id res chain seq x y z
N HIS A 1 -8.00 3.12 9.98
CA HIS A 1 -6.59 3.04 9.57
C HIS A 1 -6.10 1.59 9.38
N PHE A 2 -6.63 0.61 10.12
CA PHE A 2 -6.24 -0.80 9.98
C PHE A 2 -6.48 -1.37 8.58
N ALA A 3 -7.53 -0.95 7.88
CA ALA A 3 -7.81 -1.40 6.52
C ALA A 3 -6.62 -1.23 5.56
N GLN A 4 -5.78 -0.22 5.78
CA GLN A 4 -4.62 0.06 4.92
C GLN A 4 -3.49 -0.96 5.07
N LEU A 5 -3.42 -1.65 6.22
CA LEU A 5 -2.42 -2.67 6.49
C LEU A 5 -2.86 -4.06 6.01
N MET A 6 -4.17 -4.30 5.91
CA MET A 6 -4.74 -5.62 5.61
C MET A 6 -4.19 -6.26 4.33
N PRO A 7 -4.14 -5.57 3.18
CA PRO A 7 -3.62 -6.16 1.95
C PRO A 7 -2.15 -6.57 2.03
N MET A 8 -1.37 -5.97 2.95
CA MET A 8 0.04 -6.32 3.15
C MET A 8 0.21 -7.46 4.15
N VAL A 9 -0.53 -7.44 5.26
CA VAL A 9 -0.33 -8.37 6.38
C VAL A 9 -0.94 -9.75 6.09
N MET A 10 -2.15 -9.79 5.52
CA MET A 10 -2.89 -11.04 5.38
C MET A 10 -2.20 -12.08 4.48
N PRO A 11 -1.62 -11.75 3.30
CA PRO A 11 -0.88 -12.72 2.51
C PRO A 11 0.37 -13.26 3.22
N LEU A 12 1.04 -12.43 4.03
CA LEU A 12 2.21 -12.85 4.82
C LEU A 12 1.82 -13.83 5.93
N LEU A 13 0.72 -13.57 6.64
CA LEU A 13 0.18 -14.49 7.63
C LEU A 13 -0.25 -15.81 6.99
N ALA A 14 -0.90 -15.77 5.82
CA ALA A 14 -1.26 -16.98 5.09
C ALA A 14 -0.03 -17.82 4.71
N ALA A 15 1.06 -17.17 4.28
CA ALA A 15 2.33 -17.87 4.07
C ALA A 15 2.90 -18.44 5.37
N GLY A 16 2.78 -17.73 6.49
CA GLY A 16 3.21 -18.21 7.81
C GLY A 16 2.48 -19.48 8.28
N CYS A 17 1.23 -19.68 7.86
CA CYS A 17 0.44 -20.89 8.16
C CYS A 17 0.95 -22.15 7.43
N LEU A 18 1.65 -21.99 6.31
CA LEU A 18 2.10 -23.10 5.47
C LEU A 18 3.33 -23.82 6.10
N PRO A 19 3.51 -25.11 5.83
CA PRO A 19 4.71 -25.83 6.29
C PRO A 19 5.98 -25.23 5.68
N PRO A 20 7.12 -25.28 6.41
CA PRO A 20 8.41 -24.88 5.84
C PRO A 20 8.81 -25.79 4.68
N ALA A 21 9.77 -25.33 3.87
CA ALA A 21 10.39 -26.17 2.86
C ALA A 21 11.12 -27.35 3.54
N PRO A 22 11.19 -28.52 2.89
CA PRO A 22 11.97 -29.64 3.41
C PRO A 22 13.43 -29.21 3.66
N GLY A 23 13.97 -29.56 4.83
CA GLY A 23 15.33 -29.16 5.25
C GLY A 23 15.44 -27.77 5.90
N ALA A 24 14.41 -26.96 5.92
CA ALA A 24 14.37 -25.68 6.63
C ALA A 24 13.85 -25.81 8.09
N GLU A 25 13.97 -26.99 8.67
CA GLU A 25 13.47 -27.30 10.02
C GLU A 25 14.39 -26.74 11.11
N GLY A 26 14.37 -25.43 11.27
CA GLY A 26 14.91 -24.72 12.43
C GLY A 26 13.95 -24.84 13.62
N ALA A 27 14.27 -25.64 14.48
CA ALA A 27 13.84 -26.42 15.60
C ALA A 27 12.67 -25.93 16.51
N LEU A 28 12.46 -24.74 16.93
CA LEU A 28 11.56 -24.44 18.08
C LEU A 28 10.35 -23.56 17.76
N SER A 29 10.40 -22.79 16.70
CA SER A 29 9.40 -21.77 16.42
C SER A 29 8.19 -22.27 15.60
N HIS A 30 8.33 -23.33 14.81
CA HIS A 30 7.30 -23.71 13.83
C HIS A 30 6.04 -24.30 14.46
N ARG A 31 6.11 -25.00 15.58
CA ARG A 31 4.93 -25.58 16.21
C ARG A 31 3.96 -24.52 16.78
N ALA A 32 4.50 -23.47 17.39
CA ALA A 32 3.69 -22.35 17.92
C ALA A 32 3.42 -21.27 16.88
N PHE A 33 4.36 -21.03 15.95
CA PHE A 33 4.27 -19.96 14.97
C PHE A 33 3.10 -20.13 13.97
N ARG A 34 2.90 -21.34 13.46
CA ARG A 34 1.80 -21.61 12.50
C ARG A 34 0.41 -21.37 13.07
N PRO A 35 0.02 -21.91 14.24
CA PRO A 35 -1.29 -21.64 14.82
C PRO A 35 -1.44 -20.16 15.19
N LEU A 36 -0.37 -19.48 15.61
CA LEU A 36 -0.40 -18.04 15.86
C LEU A 36 -0.69 -17.25 14.58
N CYS A 37 -0.03 -17.58 13.46
CA CYS A 37 -0.33 -16.98 12.16
C CYS A 37 -1.77 -17.25 11.72
N ALA A 38 -2.28 -18.46 11.95
CA ALA A 38 -3.66 -18.81 11.60
C ALA A 38 -4.67 -18.02 12.45
N ALA A 39 -4.46 -17.94 13.76
CA ALA A 39 -5.30 -17.15 14.65
C ALA A 39 -5.26 -15.65 14.26
N ALA A 40 -4.07 -15.11 14.00
CA ALA A 40 -3.90 -13.74 13.56
C ALA A 40 -4.59 -13.50 12.20
N LEU A 41 -4.46 -14.41 11.24
CA LEU A 41 -5.12 -14.31 9.94
C LEU A 41 -6.65 -14.28 10.07
N VAL A 42 -7.23 -15.17 10.88
CA VAL A 42 -8.67 -15.17 11.15
C VAL A 42 -9.09 -13.85 11.81
N ALA A 43 -8.34 -13.37 12.80
CA ALA A 43 -8.61 -12.08 13.44
C ALA A 43 -8.59 -10.92 12.44
N TRP A 44 -7.61 -10.88 11.50
CA TRP A 44 -7.57 -9.88 10.44
C TRP A 44 -8.74 -10.00 9.47
N CYS A 45 -9.20 -11.22 9.15
CA CYS A 45 -10.41 -11.43 8.34
C CYS A 45 -11.66 -10.91 9.07
N VAL A 46 -11.79 -11.16 10.39
CA VAL A 46 -12.87 -10.60 11.21
C VAL A 46 -12.84 -9.08 11.19
N LEU A 47 -11.66 -8.47 11.40
CA LEU A 47 -11.50 -7.02 11.33
C LEU A 47 -11.85 -6.46 9.96
N LEU A 48 -11.55 -7.17 8.87
CA LEU A 48 -11.93 -6.76 7.51
C LEU A 48 -13.46 -6.72 7.36
N TRP A 49 -14.16 -7.75 7.83
CA TRP A 49 -15.62 -7.81 7.85
C TRP A 49 -16.22 -6.66 8.68
N LEU A 50 -15.76 -6.49 9.92
CA LEU A 50 -16.28 -5.47 10.83
C LEU A 50 -15.98 -4.04 10.36
N ASN A 51 -14.85 -3.83 9.69
CA ASN A 51 -14.49 -2.51 9.16
C ASN A 51 -15.32 -2.12 7.92
N GLY A 52 -15.87 -3.10 7.18
CA GLY A 52 -16.64 -2.85 5.96
C GLY A 52 -15.84 -2.15 4.85
N SER A 53 -14.51 -2.32 4.83
CA SER A 53 -13.65 -1.68 3.81
C SER A 53 -13.69 -2.42 2.48
N ALA A 54 -14.60 -2.04 1.60
CA ALA A 54 -14.70 -2.58 0.24
C ALA A 54 -13.37 -2.41 -0.52
N GLY A 55 -12.69 -1.25 -0.38
CA GLY A 55 -11.40 -0.98 -1.01
C GLY A 55 -10.31 -1.98 -0.62
N ALA A 56 -10.19 -2.33 0.68
CA ALA A 56 -9.24 -3.33 1.13
C ALA A 56 -9.61 -4.73 0.63
N PHE A 57 -10.89 -5.08 0.66
CA PHE A 57 -11.37 -6.37 0.16
C PHE A 57 -11.03 -6.57 -1.32
N TYR A 58 -11.41 -5.63 -2.19
CA TYR A 58 -11.12 -5.72 -3.62
C TYR A 58 -9.62 -5.69 -3.92
N ALA A 59 -8.85 -4.91 -3.16
CA ALA A 59 -7.40 -4.88 -3.30
C ALA A 59 -6.76 -6.24 -2.98
N ILE A 60 -7.23 -6.94 -1.93
CA ILE A 60 -6.76 -8.28 -1.58
C ILE A 60 -7.13 -9.28 -2.68
N VAL A 61 -8.38 -9.29 -3.14
CA VAL A 61 -8.83 -10.22 -4.19
C VAL A 61 -8.04 -9.99 -5.48
N LEU A 62 -7.89 -8.75 -5.92
CA LEU A 62 -7.13 -8.40 -7.11
C LEU A 62 -5.66 -8.81 -6.99
N ALA A 63 -5.04 -8.56 -5.84
CA ALA A 63 -3.65 -8.93 -5.58
C ALA A 63 -3.43 -10.44 -5.60
N LEU A 64 -4.34 -11.21 -4.98
CA LEU A 64 -4.28 -12.66 -4.98
C LEU A 64 -4.44 -13.23 -6.40
N ALA A 65 -5.42 -12.71 -7.17
CA ALA A 65 -5.64 -13.11 -8.55
C ALA A 65 -4.41 -12.78 -9.44
N ALA A 66 -3.91 -11.54 -9.37
CA ALA A 66 -2.71 -11.13 -10.11
C ALA A 66 -1.49 -11.98 -9.75
N THR A 67 -1.31 -12.28 -8.47
CA THR A 67 -0.19 -13.11 -8.00
C THR A 67 -0.32 -14.55 -8.47
N ALA A 68 -1.52 -15.11 -8.45
CA ALA A 68 -1.78 -16.46 -8.98
C ALA A 68 -1.49 -16.56 -10.47
N LEU A 69 -1.85 -15.53 -11.24
CA LEU A 69 -1.51 -15.43 -12.66
C LEU A 69 0.00 -15.31 -12.89
N MET A 70 0.71 -14.54 -12.08
CA MET A 70 2.15 -14.37 -12.18
C MET A 70 2.94 -15.61 -11.76
N ALA A 71 2.67 -16.17 -10.59
CA ALA A 71 3.41 -17.28 -10.01
C ALA A 71 2.98 -18.64 -10.57
N GLY A 72 1.75 -18.73 -11.10
CA GLY A 72 1.09 -19.95 -11.50
C GLY A 72 0.38 -20.66 -10.35
N TRP A 73 -0.66 -21.44 -10.69
CA TRP A 73 -1.54 -22.11 -9.74
C TRP A 73 -0.79 -22.98 -8.72
N HIS A 74 0.13 -23.81 -9.17
CA HIS A 74 0.85 -24.75 -8.32
C HIS A 74 1.65 -24.08 -7.17
N ARG A 75 2.04 -22.82 -7.31
CA ARG A 75 2.77 -22.06 -6.28
C ARG A 75 1.84 -21.24 -5.37
N SER A 76 0.64 -20.93 -5.85
CA SER A 76 -0.28 -19.98 -5.20
C SER A 76 -1.44 -20.66 -4.46
N TRP A 77 -1.89 -21.84 -4.91
CA TRP A 77 -3.14 -22.45 -4.45
C TRP A 77 -3.20 -22.67 -2.93
N ARG A 78 -2.07 -23.05 -2.30
CA ARG A 78 -2.03 -23.25 -0.84
C ARG A 78 -2.29 -21.96 -0.08
N MET A 79 -1.67 -20.85 -0.52
CA MET A 79 -1.92 -19.53 0.05
C MET A 79 -3.37 -19.10 -0.17
N LEU A 80 -3.90 -19.28 -1.39
CA LEU A 80 -5.29 -18.98 -1.72
C LEU A 80 -6.27 -19.80 -0.87
N ALA A 81 -6.04 -21.10 -0.73
CA ALA A 81 -6.85 -21.98 0.11
C ALA A 81 -6.79 -21.55 1.60
N THR A 82 -5.61 -21.22 2.11
CA THR A 82 -5.44 -20.72 3.49
C THR A 82 -6.23 -19.42 3.70
N MET A 83 -6.16 -18.49 2.77
CA MET A 83 -6.92 -17.24 2.82
C MET A 83 -8.43 -17.50 2.76
N ALA A 84 -8.88 -18.40 1.88
CA ALA A 84 -10.30 -18.75 1.75
C ALA A 84 -10.84 -19.41 3.02
N VAL A 85 -10.09 -20.36 3.59
CA VAL A 85 -10.47 -21.02 4.86
C VAL A 85 -10.54 -20.02 6.01
N ALA A 86 -9.55 -19.12 6.12
CA ALA A 86 -9.56 -18.08 7.15
C ALA A 86 -10.72 -17.09 6.99
N ALA A 87 -11.04 -16.71 5.75
CA ALA A 87 -12.17 -15.83 5.45
C ALA A 87 -13.51 -16.50 5.80
N LEU A 88 -13.65 -17.80 5.49
CA LEU A 88 -14.84 -18.59 5.85
C LEU A 88 -14.97 -18.73 7.36
N ALA A 89 -13.89 -19.06 8.06
CA ALA A 89 -13.88 -19.16 9.52
C ALA A 89 -14.24 -17.81 10.18
N ALA A 90 -13.71 -16.70 9.66
CA ALA A 90 -14.04 -15.36 10.12
C ALA A 90 -15.52 -15.02 9.87
N MET A 91 -16.06 -15.37 8.71
CA MET A 91 -17.48 -15.18 8.40
C MET A 91 -18.38 -15.93 9.40
N VAL A 92 -18.09 -17.20 9.65
CA VAL A 92 -18.84 -18.02 10.64
C VAL A 92 -18.72 -17.40 12.02
N LEU A 93 -17.51 -17.00 12.44
CA LEU A 93 -17.30 -16.38 13.75
C LEU A 93 -18.08 -15.06 13.90
N VAL A 94 -18.10 -14.22 12.86
CA VAL A 94 -18.87 -12.96 12.86
C VAL A 94 -20.37 -13.25 12.99
N GLN A 95 -20.89 -14.28 12.30
CA GLN A 95 -22.31 -14.66 12.45
C GLN A 95 -22.63 -15.15 13.87
N ILE A 96 -21.75 -15.96 14.47
CA ILE A 96 -21.91 -16.39 15.86
C ILE A 96 -21.88 -15.17 16.81
N LEU A 97 -20.91 -14.27 16.65
CA LEU A 97 -20.81 -13.07 17.47
C LEU A 97 -22.04 -12.16 17.32
N ASN A 98 -22.56 -12.00 16.11
CA ASN A 98 -23.78 -11.21 15.85
C ASN A 98 -25.02 -11.80 16.55
N ALA A 99 -25.09 -13.13 16.67
CA ALA A 99 -26.18 -13.79 17.38
C ALA A 99 -26.15 -13.53 18.89
N TRP A 100 -24.95 -13.37 19.48
CA TRP A 100 -24.75 -13.09 20.89
C TRP A 100 -24.70 -11.61 21.25
N VAL A 101 -24.23 -10.78 20.34
CA VAL A 101 -24.04 -9.34 20.53
C VAL A 101 -24.69 -8.56 19.36
N PRO A 102 -26.00 -8.31 19.42
CA PRO A 102 -26.77 -7.69 18.32
C PRO A 102 -26.24 -6.33 17.86
N VAL A 103 -25.49 -5.61 18.71
CA VAL A 103 -24.87 -4.31 18.36
C VAL A 103 -23.90 -4.44 17.19
N LEU A 104 -23.27 -5.61 16.97
CA LEU A 104 -22.36 -5.85 15.85
C LEU A 104 -23.08 -5.91 14.50
N SER A 105 -24.37 -6.24 14.47
CA SER A 105 -25.17 -6.26 13.23
C SER A 105 -25.35 -4.85 12.61
N GLY A 106 -25.32 -3.81 13.43
CA GLY A 106 -25.36 -2.40 12.98
C GLY A 106 -24.05 -1.89 12.38
N VAL A 107 -22.95 -2.65 12.57
CA VAL A 107 -21.62 -2.29 12.04
C VAL A 107 -21.41 -2.77 10.61
N GLN A 108 -22.25 -3.66 10.10
CA GLN A 108 -22.23 -4.08 8.69
C GLN A 108 -22.65 -2.92 7.81
N LYS A 109 -21.71 -1.99 7.60
CA LYS A 109 -21.84 -1.01 6.53
C LYS A 109 -21.90 -1.78 5.23
N THR A 110 -22.93 -1.49 4.47
CA THR A 110 -23.15 -2.03 3.14
C THR A 110 -21.85 -2.01 2.34
N THR A 111 -21.51 -3.15 1.74
CA THR A 111 -20.45 -3.30 0.73
C THR A 111 -20.81 -2.53 -0.56
N ALA A 112 -21.81 -1.67 -0.50
CA ALA A 112 -22.15 -0.75 -1.57
C ALA A 112 -20.90 0.07 -1.88
N VAL A 113 -20.46 -0.01 -3.13
CA VAL A 113 -19.41 0.84 -3.69
C VAL A 113 -19.99 2.25 -3.81
N GLU A 114 -20.25 2.87 -2.66
CA GLU A 114 -20.51 4.29 -2.64
C GLU A 114 -19.23 5.01 -3.01
N ASP A 115 -19.30 5.85 -4.00
CA ASP A 115 -18.20 6.68 -4.50
C ASP A 115 -17.57 7.54 -3.38
N ALA A 116 -18.28 7.75 -2.27
CA ALA A 116 -17.85 8.53 -1.11
C ALA A 116 -17.22 9.89 -1.50
N GLY A 117 -17.66 10.48 -2.62
CA GLY A 117 -17.13 11.74 -3.15
C GLY A 117 -15.77 11.64 -3.82
N ARG A 118 -15.25 10.42 -4.07
CA ARG A 118 -13.92 10.24 -4.66
C ARG A 118 -13.79 10.81 -6.06
N LEU A 119 -14.83 10.68 -6.90
CA LEU A 119 -14.82 11.22 -8.26
C LEU A 119 -14.64 12.74 -8.25
N GLU A 120 -15.33 13.44 -7.34
CA GLU A 120 -15.18 14.88 -7.19
C GLU A 120 -13.77 15.25 -6.74
N ILE A 121 -13.23 14.56 -5.74
CA ILE A 121 -11.87 14.78 -5.25
C ILE A 121 -10.84 14.51 -6.36
N TRP A 122 -11.05 13.48 -7.18
CA TRP A 122 -10.16 13.18 -8.32
C TRP A 122 -10.24 14.25 -9.41
N ARG A 123 -11.45 14.74 -9.72
CA ARG A 123 -11.63 15.89 -10.66
C ARG A 123 -10.89 17.13 -10.17
N LEU A 124 -11.06 17.47 -8.90
CA LEU A 124 -10.33 18.58 -8.28
C LEU A 124 -8.82 18.38 -8.31
N SER A 125 -8.33 17.17 -8.01
CA SER A 125 -6.91 16.85 -8.09
C SER A 125 -6.35 17.01 -9.50
N ILE A 126 -7.09 16.56 -10.50
CA ILE A 126 -6.70 16.69 -11.91
C ILE A 126 -6.72 18.16 -12.34
N SER A 127 -7.73 18.93 -11.97
CA SER A 127 -7.81 20.35 -12.30
C SER A 127 -6.66 21.16 -11.66
N THR A 128 -6.32 20.80 -10.42
CA THR A 128 -5.19 21.41 -9.70
C THR A 128 -3.85 21.07 -10.37
N LEU A 129 -3.67 19.79 -10.74
CA LEU A 129 -2.49 19.34 -11.47
C LEU A 129 -2.35 20.03 -12.84
N ALA A 130 -3.47 20.28 -13.54
CA ALA A 130 -3.47 21.00 -14.81
C ALA A 130 -3.00 22.45 -14.68
N GLN A 131 -3.17 23.07 -13.53
CA GLN A 131 -2.68 24.43 -13.27
C GLN A 131 -1.16 24.46 -12.96
N GLN A 132 -0.60 23.40 -12.37
CA GLN A 132 0.82 23.30 -12.01
C GLN A 132 1.41 21.93 -12.39
N PRO A 133 1.49 21.59 -13.69
CA PRO A 133 1.82 20.24 -14.14
C PRO A 133 3.28 19.83 -13.91
N TRP A 134 4.19 20.78 -13.81
CA TRP A 134 5.63 20.50 -13.80
C TRP A 134 6.16 20.12 -12.41
N LEU A 135 5.85 20.91 -11.39
CA LEU A 135 6.35 20.72 -10.03
C LEU A 135 5.24 20.41 -9.01
N GLY A 136 3.97 20.40 -9.46
CA GLY A 136 2.82 20.26 -8.59
C GLY A 136 2.62 21.46 -7.65
N LEU A 137 1.77 21.29 -6.66
CA LEU A 137 1.54 22.29 -5.61
C LEU A 137 2.67 22.38 -4.58
N GLY A 138 3.47 21.35 -4.49
CA GLY A 138 4.42 21.12 -3.43
C GLY A 138 3.88 20.21 -2.32
N PRO A 139 4.77 19.49 -1.61
CA PRO A 139 4.39 18.54 -0.56
C PRO A 139 3.52 19.21 0.52
N GLY A 140 2.38 18.58 0.83
CA GLY A 140 1.47 19.04 1.88
C GLY A 140 0.65 20.30 1.54
N GLN A 141 0.74 20.85 0.33
CA GLN A 141 -0.04 22.03 -0.08
C GLN A 141 -1.45 21.69 -0.53
N TYR A 142 -1.69 20.44 -0.97
CA TYR A 142 -2.99 20.02 -1.48
C TYR A 142 -4.16 20.36 -0.52
N PRO A 143 -4.13 20.01 0.78
CA PRO A 143 -5.24 20.33 1.69
C PRO A 143 -5.42 21.82 1.98
N LEU A 144 -4.40 22.62 1.75
CA LEU A 144 -4.45 24.08 1.97
C LEU A 144 -5.06 24.81 0.79
N GLN A 145 -4.84 24.33 -0.43
CA GLN A 145 -5.29 24.99 -1.65
C GLN A 145 -6.66 24.45 -2.14
N VAL A 146 -6.90 23.18 -1.92
CA VAL A 146 -8.14 22.50 -2.31
C VAL A 146 -9.09 22.43 -1.13
N ALA A 147 -9.55 23.46 -0.54
CA ALA A 147 -10.43 23.59 0.65
C ALA A 147 -11.55 22.53 0.84
N VAL A 148 -11.29 21.28 0.42
CA VAL A 148 -12.20 20.14 0.42
C VAL A 148 -11.68 19.07 1.37
N ARG A 149 -12.57 18.44 2.12
CA ARG A 149 -12.27 17.22 2.88
C ARG A 149 -12.56 16.00 2.01
N PRO A 150 -11.69 14.98 1.97
CA PRO A 150 -10.49 14.73 2.78
C PRO A 150 -9.23 15.45 2.27
N ALA A 151 -8.22 15.53 3.15
CA ALA A 151 -6.95 16.23 2.93
C ALA A 151 -6.03 15.59 1.86
N HIS A 152 -6.48 14.58 1.14
CA HIS A 152 -5.72 13.88 0.08
C HIS A 152 -6.68 13.16 -0.87
N PRO A 153 -6.25 12.91 -2.13
CA PRO A 153 -7.12 12.36 -3.17
C PRO A 153 -7.59 10.91 -2.98
N HIS A 154 -7.15 10.18 -1.95
CA HIS A 154 -7.34 8.73 -1.81
C HIS A 154 -6.88 7.91 -3.02
N ASN A 155 -5.95 8.45 -3.80
CA ASN A 155 -5.29 7.81 -4.92
C ASN A 155 -3.82 8.23 -4.89
N ALA A 156 -2.92 7.25 -4.73
CA ALA A 156 -1.51 7.50 -4.52
C ALA A 156 -0.84 8.19 -5.72
N VAL A 157 -1.25 7.83 -6.94
CA VAL A 157 -0.69 8.44 -8.16
C VAL A 157 -1.12 9.89 -8.28
N LEU A 158 -2.41 10.18 -8.08
CA LEU A 158 -2.92 11.54 -8.12
C LEU A 158 -2.37 12.39 -6.98
N ALA A 159 -2.25 11.83 -5.76
CA ALA A 159 -1.66 12.53 -4.63
C ALA A 159 -0.21 12.92 -4.92
N PHE A 160 0.59 11.97 -5.43
CA PHE A 160 1.97 12.23 -5.76
C PHE A 160 2.11 13.24 -6.93
N ALA A 161 1.24 13.13 -7.94
CA ALA A 161 1.23 14.06 -9.06
C ALA A 161 0.83 15.48 -8.63
N ALA A 162 -0.17 15.60 -7.75
CA ALA A 162 -0.58 16.91 -7.22
C ALA A 162 0.53 17.57 -6.39
N ASP A 163 1.26 16.78 -5.59
CA ASP A 163 2.34 17.30 -4.75
C ASP A 163 3.64 17.59 -5.54
N TYR A 164 4.02 16.73 -6.51
CA TYR A 164 5.35 16.76 -7.13
C TYR A 164 5.34 16.94 -8.66
N GLY A 165 4.17 17.04 -9.27
CA GLY A 165 3.99 17.22 -10.71
C GLY A 165 4.15 15.94 -11.55
N LEU A 166 3.87 16.07 -12.85
CA LEU A 166 3.91 14.96 -13.80
C LEU A 166 5.30 14.37 -14.01
N PRO A 167 6.39 15.15 -14.16
CA PRO A 167 7.72 14.59 -14.40
C PRO A 167 8.17 13.65 -13.28
N ALA A 168 7.99 14.06 -12.00
CA ALA A 168 8.31 13.22 -10.86
C ALA A 168 7.45 11.96 -10.82
N THR A 169 6.17 12.09 -11.14
CA THR A 169 5.22 10.96 -11.16
C THR A 169 5.61 9.95 -12.23
N VAL A 170 5.92 10.39 -13.44
CA VAL A 170 6.36 9.51 -14.54
C VAL A 170 7.65 8.78 -14.16
N LEU A 171 8.62 9.48 -13.58
CA LEU A 171 9.89 8.88 -13.14
C LEU A 171 9.67 7.85 -12.03
N LEU A 172 8.83 8.15 -11.03
CA LEU A 172 8.48 7.22 -9.96
C LEU A 172 7.80 5.97 -10.51
N VAL A 173 6.79 6.14 -11.37
CA VAL A 173 6.06 5.02 -11.99
C VAL A 173 7.00 4.18 -12.84
N ALA A 174 7.87 4.80 -13.64
CA ALA A 174 8.86 4.08 -14.45
C ALA A 174 9.86 3.29 -13.58
N LEU A 175 10.29 3.86 -12.45
CA LEU A 175 11.18 3.20 -11.50
C LEU A 175 10.49 1.99 -10.83
N LEU A 176 9.26 2.17 -10.35
CA LEU A 176 8.46 1.08 -9.78
C LEU A 176 8.20 -0.01 -10.82
N TRP A 177 7.84 0.34 -12.04
CA TRP A 177 7.67 -0.60 -13.15
C TRP A 177 8.96 -1.35 -13.48
N ARG A 178 10.08 -0.66 -13.44
CA ARG A 178 11.40 -1.27 -13.67
C ARG A 178 11.72 -2.38 -12.69
N TRP A 179 11.27 -2.28 -11.45
CA TRP A 179 11.57 -3.24 -10.38
C TRP A 179 10.44 -4.24 -10.15
N PHE A 180 9.20 -3.82 -10.22
CA PHE A 180 8.01 -4.57 -9.81
C PHE A 180 7.05 -4.89 -10.97
N SER A 181 7.49 -4.82 -12.25
CA SER A 181 6.61 -5.15 -13.36
C SER A 181 6.10 -6.59 -13.28
N PRO A 182 4.81 -6.86 -13.63
CA PRO A 182 4.21 -8.19 -13.56
C PRO A 182 4.99 -9.24 -14.36
N LEU A 183 5.47 -8.86 -15.55
CA LEU A 183 6.26 -9.77 -16.42
C LEU A 183 7.57 -10.19 -15.78
N ARG A 184 8.25 -9.27 -15.11
CA ARG A 184 9.51 -9.55 -14.41
C ARG A 184 9.31 -10.47 -13.23
N LEU A 185 8.32 -10.13 -12.38
CA LEU A 185 7.99 -10.94 -11.21
C LEU A 185 7.50 -12.33 -11.63
N ALA A 186 6.64 -12.42 -12.66
CA ALA A 186 6.19 -13.69 -13.18
C ALA A 186 7.36 -14.59 -13.63
N ARG A 187 8.30 -14.05 -14.40
CA ARG A 187 9.49 -14.82 -14.83
C ARG A 187 10.29 -15.34 -13.64
N ARG A 188 10.51 -14.49 -12.62
CA ARG A 188 11.28 -14.86 -11.44
C ARG A 188 10.56 -15.88 -10.57
N LEU A 189 9.27 -15.66 -10.27
CA LEU A 189 8.47 -16.57 -9.46
C LEU A 189 8.34 -17.95 -10.11
N ARG A 190 8.16 -17.99 -11.44
CA ARG A 190 8.06 -19.27 -12.18
C ARG A 190 9.38 -20.02 -12.31
N ALA A 191 10.51 -19.32 -12.23
CA ALA A 191 11.83 -19.92 -12.21
C ALA A 191 12.22 -20.54 -10.87
N MET A 192 11.53 -20.16 -9.77
CA MET A 192 11.79 -20.72 -8.43
C MET A 192 11.23 -22.13 -8.28
N ALA A 193 11.89 -22.97 -7.47
CA ALA A 193 11.26 -24.20 -7.02
C ALA A 193 10.00 -23.89 -6.18
N PRO A 194 8.93 -24.71 -6.28
CA PRO A 194 7.69 -24.44 -5.53
C PRO A 194 7.88 -24.33 -4.02
N ALA A 195 8.84 -25.05 -3.45
CA ALA A 195 9.17 -24.98 -2.02
C ALA A 195 9.73 -23.60 -1.61
N ASP A 196 10.52 -22.97 -2.47
CA ASP A 196 11.18 -21.68 -2.21
C ASP A 196 10.28 -20.48 -2.55
N ALA A 197 9.21 -20.70 -3.32
CA ALA A 197 8.34 -19.65 -3.82
C ALA A 197 7.36 -19.09 -2.77
N ARG A 198 7.21 -19.74 -1.60
CA ARG A 198 6.21 -19.39 -0.58
C ARG A 198 6.24 -17.91 -0.19
N TRP A 199 7.36 -17.44 0.31
CA TRP A 199 7.53 -16.05 0.75
C TRP A 199 7.54 -15.05 -0.40
N PRO A 200 8.28 -15.29 -1.53
CA PRO A 200 8.19 -14.43 -2.70
C PRO A 200 6.77 -14.26 -3.25
N VAL A 201 5.95 -15.31 -3.27
CA VAL A 201 4.54 -15.25 -3.69
C VAL A 201 3.73 -14.39 -2.73
N ALA A 202 3.87 -14.60 -1.41
CA ALA A 202 3.15 -13.82 -0.41
C ALA A 202 3.56 -12.34 -0.41
N LEU A 203 4.86 -12.05 -0.53
CA LEU A 203 5.38 -10.69 -0.64
C LEU A 203 4.90 -10.00 -1.93
N THR A 204 4.78 -10.75 -3.03
CA THR A 204 4.19 -10.23 -4.26
C THR A 204 2.72 -9.87 -4.06
N ALA A 205 1.93 -10.76 -3.43
CA ALA A 205 0.53 -10.48 -3.12
C ALA A 205 0.40 -9.28 -2.18
N ALA A 206 1.24 -9.17 -1.16
CA ALA A 206 1.26 -8.05 -0.23
C ALA A 206 1.60 -6.72 -0.94
N ALA A 207 2.61 -6.69 -1.81
CA ALA A 207 3.00 -5.51 -2.56
C ALA A 207 1.91 -5.05 -3.55
N TYR A 208 1.35 -5.98 -4.32
CA TYR A 208 0.26 -5.66 -5.26
C TYR A 208 -1.02 -5.28 -4.55
N GLY A 209 -1.32 -5.89 -3.41
CA GLY A 209 -2.43 -5.50 -2.55
C GLY A 209 -2.29 -4.07 -2.03
N ALA A 210 -1.09 -3.71 -1.59
CA ALA A 210 -0.79 -2.34 -1.18
C ALA A 210 -0.92 -1.35 -2.34
N PHE A 211 -0.38 -1.67 -3.52
CA PHE A 211 -0.50 -0.80 -4.71
C PHE A 211 -1.95 -0.63 -5.15
N ALA A 212 -2.74 -1.70 -5.18
CA ALA A 212 -4.16 -1.65 -5.53
C ALA A 212 -4.94 -0.82 -4.51
N HIS A 213 -4.73 -1.06 -3.22
CA HIS A 213 -5.41 -0.33 -2.15
C HIS A 213 -5.02 1.15 -2.11
N ALA A 214 -3.77 1.48 -2.43
CA ALA A 214 -3.28 2.85 -2.50
C ALA A 214 -4.00 3.70 -3.57
N GLN A 215 -4.67 3.08 -4.56
CA GLN A 215 -5.45 3.82 -5.55
C GLN A 215 -6.83 4.24 -5.06
N VAL A 216 -7.27 3.72 -3.92
CA VAL A 216 -8.61 3.99 -3.35
C VAL A 216 -8.58 4.33 -1.87
N SER A 217 -7.37 4.49 -1.30
CA SER A 217 -7.17 4.73 0.14
C SER A 217 -5.89 5.51 0.41
N GLY A 218 -5.72 5.98 1.65
CA GLY A 218 -4.56 6.75 2.11
C GLY A 218 -3.35 5.90 2.53
N VAL A 219 -3.04 4.78 1.86
CA VAL A 219 -1.89 3.91 2.20
C VAL A 219 -0.58 4.69 2.22
N THR A 220 -0.39 5.59 1.25
CA THR A 220 0.83 6.40 1.11
C THR A 220 0.86 7.64 2.00
N VAL A 221 -0.18 7.89 2.79
CA VAL A 221 -0.27 9.04 3.70
C VAL A 221 -0.02 8.61 5.15
N MET A 222 -0.34 7.36 5.50
CA MET A 222 -0.23 6.85 6.87
C MET A 222 1.18 6.29 7.16
N PRO A 223 1.91 6.82 8.15
CA PRO A 223 3.30 6.44 8.42
C PRO A 223 3.53 4.94 8.60
N MET A 224 2.64 4.26 9.34
CA MET A 224 2.73 2.81 9.55
C MET A 224 2.55 2.02 8.25
N ALA A 225 1.63 2.45 7.38
CA ALA A 225 1.41 1.81 6.08
C ALA A 225 2.60 2.06 5.14
N GLN A 226 3.18 3.26 5.15
CA GLN A 226 4.40 3.58 4.40
C GLN A 226 5.58 2.71 4.83
N LEU A 227 5.82 2.59 6.15
CA LEU A 227 6.89 1.76 6.68
C LEU A 227 6.70 0.29 6.27
N LEU A 228 5.50 -0.25 6.47
CA LEU A 228 5.21 -1.64 6.11
C LEU A 228 5.34 -1.87 4.59
N LEU A 229 4.91 -0.91 3.76
CA LEU A 229 5.09 -0.96 2.31
C LEU A 229 6.58 -0.99 1.95
N ALA A 230 7.39 -0.10 2.53
CA ALA A 230 8.83 -0.06 2.27
C ALA A 230 9.52 -1.38 2.66
N VAL A 231 9.20 -1.94 3.83
CA VAL A 231 9.70 -3.24 4.28
C VAL A 231 9.25 -4.36 3.33
N THR A 232 7.96 -4.38 2.95
CA THR A 232 7.41 -5.39 2.02
C THR A 232 8.12 -5.35 0.67
N LEU A 233 8.33 -4.16 0.10
CA LEU A 233 9.03 -4.00 -1.18
C LEU A 233 10.52 -4.39 -1.09
N GLY A 234 11.18 -4.02 0.01
CA GLY A 234 12.57 -4.40 0.27
C GLY A 234 12.75 -5.91 0.39
N LEU A 235 11.88 -6.57 1.18
CA LEU A 235 11.88 -8.02 1.33
C LEU A 235 11.53 -8.75 0.02
N LEU A 236 10.57 -8.22 -0.77
CA LEU A 236 10.25 -8.77 -2.09
C LEU A 236 11.46 -8.71 -3.02
N LEU A 237 12.14 -7.58 -3.10
CA LEU A 237 13.36 -7.46 -3.90
C LEU A 237 14.46 -8.40 -3.44
N ALA A 238 14.69 -8.52 -2.14
CA ALA A 238 15.63 -9.45 -1.57
C ALA A 238 15.29 -10.90 -1.93
N ALA A 239 14.02 -11.30 -1.69
CA ALA A 239 13.56 -12.68 -1.93
C ALA A 239 13.64 -13.09 -3.41
N VAL A 240 13.27 -12.19 -4.35
CA VAL A 240 13.32 -12.51 -5.79
C VAL A 240 14.71 -12.37 -6.40
N ASN A 241 15.67 -11.76 -5.70
CA ASN A 241 17.07 -11.66 -6.14
C ASN A 241 18.00 -12.67 -5.47
N ALA A 242 17.60 -13.27 -4.34
CA ALA A 242 18.45 -14.19 -3.56
C ALA A 242 18.97 -15.40 -4.36
N GLN A 243 18.20 -15.86 -5.36
CA GLN A 243 18.60 -16.98 -6.23
C GLN A 243 19.63 -16.59 -7.30
N HIS A 244 19.86 -15.30 -7.48
CA HIS A 244 20.90 -14.79 -8.37
C HIS A 244 22.01 -14.27 -7.47
N ALA A 245 22.82 -15.19 -6.92
CA ALA A 245 24.00 -14.87 -6.09
C ALA A 245 25.07 -14.10 -6.90
N ALA A 246 24.66 -12.98 -7.50
CA ALA A 246 25.58 -12.01 -8.06
C ALA A 246 25.99 -11.06 -6.94
N PRO A 247 27.29 -10.73 -6.83
CA PRO A 247 27.76 -9.71 -5.89
C PRO A 247 26.94 -8.44 -6.05
N CYS A 248 26.75 -7.71 -4.97
CA CYS A 248 25.94 -6.49 -4.84
C CYS A 248 25.82 -5.72 -6.16
N ARG A 249 24.67 -5.86 -6.83
CA ARG A 249 24.51 -5.34 -8.19
C ARG A 249 24.51 -3.83 -8.13
N ARG A 250 25.58 -3.21 -8.57
CA ARG A 250 25.62 -1.77 -8.79
C ARG A 250 24.43 -1.37 -9.67
N LEU A 251 23.72 -0.32 -9.28
CA LEU A 251 22.67 0.25 -10.10
C LEU A 251 23.21 0.51 -11.52
N ARG A 252 22.46 0.14 -12.54
CA ARG A 252 22.84 0.44 -13.90
C ARG A 252 22.78 1.95 -14.12
N ARG A 253 23.62 2.47 -15.03
CA ARG A 253 23.65 3.91 -15.36
C ARG A 253 22.26 4.53 -15.56
N PRO A 254 21.31 3.92 -16.32
CA PRO A 254 19.98 4.51 -16.48
C PRO A 254 19.18 4.56 -15.17
N GLU A 255 19.34 3.57 -14.28
CA GLU A 255 18.68 3.56 -12.97
C GLU A 255 19.20 4.68 -12.06
N MET A 256 20.51 4.94 -12.09
CA MET A 256 21.13 6.05 -11.36
C MET A 256 20.69 7.41 -11.91
N ILE A 257 20.63 7.55 -13.24
CA ILE A 257 20.16 8.77 -13.89
C ILE A 257 18.69 9.02 -13.53
N MET A 258 17.82 8.01 -13.64
CA MET A 258 16.40 8.14 -13.26
C MET A 258 16.23 8.51 -11.78
N ALA A 259 16.97 7.86 -10.88
CA ALA A 259 16.92 8.19 -9.45
C ALA A 259 17.43 9.61 -9.18
N GLY A 260 18.50 10.04 -9.87
CA GLY A 260 19.02 11.39 -9.79
C GLY A 260 18.04 12.44 -10.30
N LEU A 261 17.42 12.20 -11.46
CA LEU A 261 16.39 13.08 -12.03
C LEU A 261 15.17 13.17 -11.10
N LEU A 262 14.69 12.03 -10.58
CA LEU A 262 13.61 12.03 -9.60
C LEU A 262 14.00 12.84 -8.36
N GLY A 263 15.20 12.64 -7.82
CA GLY A 263 15.71 13.42 -6.70
C GLY A 263 15.71 14.93 -6.95
N MET A 264 16.18 15.36 -8.13
CA MET A 264 16.18 16.78 -8.51
C MET A 264 14.75 17.35 -8.59
N VAL A 265 13.81 16.63 -9.20
CA VAL A 265 12.41 17.07 -9.29
C VAL A 265 11.77 17.15 -7.90
N LEU A 266 12.02 16.15 -7.02
CA LEU A 266 11.54 16.17 -5.63
C LEU A 266 12.10 17.35 -4.84
N ILE A 267 13.41 17.63 -4.97
CA ILE A 267 14.05 18.79 -4.32
C ILE A 267 13.42 20.10 -4.85
N GLY A 268 13.20 20.20 -6.16
CA GLY A 268 12.54 21.36 -6.77
C GLY A 268 11.11 21.57 -6.22
N ALA A 269 10.33 20.50 -6.12
CA ALA A 269 8.97 20.53 -5.55
C ALA A 269 8.97 20.94 -4.07
N VAL A 270 9.91 20.42 -3.28
CA VAL A 270 10.09 20.82 -1.87
C VAL A 270 10.46 22.31 -1.76
N ALA A 271 11.40 22.77 -2.58
CA ALA A 271 11.80 24.18 -2.59
C ALA A 271 10.64 25.11 -2.99
N GLN A 272 9.83 24.70 -3.97
CA GLN A 272 8.63 25.44 -4.37
C GLN A 272 7.62 25.49 -3.21
N SER A 273 7.33 24.34 -2.58
CA SER A 273 6.44 24.26 -1.41
C SER A 273 6.92 25.18 -0.28
N TRP A 274 8.22 25.16 0.00
CA TRP A 274 8.82 26.04 1.02
C TRP A 274 8.58 27.51 0.71
N ARG A 275 8.81 27.95 -0.53
CA ARG A 275 8.56 29.34 -0.96
C ARG A 275 7.09 29.74 -0.83
N GLN A 276 6.16 28.81 -1.10
CA GLN A 276 4.72 29.06 -1.01
C GLN A 276 4.23 29.12 0.46
N SER A 277 4.84 28.30 1.33
CA SER A 277 4.46 28.22 2.75
C SER A 277 5.11 29.29 3.60
N CYS A 278 6.24 29.85 3.12
CA CYS A 278 7.04 30.84 3.83
C CYS A 278 7.25 32.06 2.91
N PRO A 279 6.22 32.89 2.67
CA PRO A 279 6.42 34.16 1.96
C PRO A 279 7.45 34.99 2.73
N ALA A 280 8.27 35.75 2.00
CA ALA A 280 9.33 36.58 2.55
C ALA A 280 8.79 37.42 3.71
N ALA A 281 9.46 37.31 4.86
CA ALA A 281 8.99 37.81 6.15
C ALA A 281 8.59 39.29 6.10
N GLY A 282 7.29 39.55 6.22
CA GLY A 282 6.77 40.78 6.72
C GLY A 282 6.69 40.76 8.25
N PRO A 283 6.60 41.88 8.95
CA PRO A 283 6.68 41.95 10.41
C PRO A 283 5.57 41.25 11.18
N GLU A 284 4.58 40.66 10.50
CA GLU A 284 3.44 39.94 11.12
C GLU A 284 3.31 38.47 10.66
N THR A 285 4.37 37.86 10.13
CA THR A 285 4.27 36.51 9.56
C THR A 285 4.19 35.42 10.63
N GLN A 286 3.13 34.63 10.57
CA GLN A 286 3.00 33.39 11.33
C GLN A 286 4.14 32.42 10.97
N PRO A 287 4.69 31.67 11.94
CA PRO A 287 5.77 30.73 11.68
C PRO A 287 5.36 29.70 10.62
N CYS A 288 6.30 29.34 9.75
CA CYS A 288 6.12 28.33 8.70
C CYS A 288 5.82 26.96 9.32
N HIS A 289 4.55 26.61 9.43
CA HIS A 289 4.13 25.31 9.92
C HIS A 289 3.80 24.37 8.75
N GLN A 290 4.73 23.52 8.38
CA GLN A 290 4.46 22.35 7.53
C GLN A 290 4.10 21.16 8.42
N ALA A 291 2.82 20.99 8.72
CA ALA A 291 2.35 19.76 9.36
C ALA A 291 2.22 18.65 8.32
N PRO A 292 2.53 17.39 8.66
CA PRO A 292 2.22 16.24 7.80
C PRO A 292 0.77 16.25 7.34
N SER A 293 0.49 15.83 6.11
CA SER A 293 -0.83 15.96 5.47
C SER A 293 -1.99 15.33 6.26
N PHE A 294 -1.72 14.28 7.05
CA PHE A 294 -2.72 13.68 7.94
C PHE A 294 -3.03 14.53 9.19
N TRP A 295 -2.12 15.42 9.61
CA TRP A 295 -2.35 16.34 10.73
C TRP A 295 -2.94 17.67 10.28
N SER A 296 -2.63 18.12 9.08
CA SER A 296 -3.21 19.36 8.52
C SER A 296 -4.74 19.27 8.36
N ALA A 297 -5.28 18.06 8.12
CA ALA A 297 -6.73 17.85 8.12
C ALA A 297 -7.40 18.18 9.47
N GLN A 298 -6.71 17.90 10.59
CA GLN A 298 -7.21 18.24 11.94
C GLN A 298 -7.05 19.73 12.25
N ALA A 299 -5.99 20.36 11.76
CA ALA A 299 -5.75 21.79 11.96
C ALA A 299 -6.77 22.66 11.19
N ILE A 300 -7.12 22.26 9.97
CA ILE A 300 -8.16 22.94 9.16
C ILE A 300 -9.54 22.79 9.81
N ALA A 301 -9.82 21.67 10.49
CA ALA A 301 -11.08 21.43 11.19
C ALA A 301 -11.30 22.32 12.42
N LYS A 302 -10.24 22.93 12.97
CA LYS A 302 -10.27 23.76 14.18
C LYS A 302 -10.25 25.27 13.89
N ARG A 303 -10.24 25.70 12.63
CA ARG A 303 -10.41 27.12 12.31
C ARG A 303 -11.90 27.45 12.33
N PRO A 304 -12.34 28.42 13.13
CA PRO A 304 -13.72 28.87 13.21
C PRO A 304 -14.22 29.39 11.87
#